data_e2ed4d2b3da172e6e3e813f5c59b7c73
#
_entry.id   e2ed4d2b3da172e6e3e813f5c59b7c73
#
_cell.length_a   1.000
_cell.length_b   1.000
_cell.length_c   1.000
_cell.angle_alpha   90.00
_cell.angle_beta   90.00
_cell.angle_gamma   90.00
#
_symmetry.space_group_name_H-M   'P 1'
#
loop_
_entity.id
_entity.type
_entity.pdbx_description
1 polymer ?
#
loop_
_entity_poly.entity_id
_entity_poly.type
_entity_poly.pdbx_seq_one_letter_code
_entity_poly.pdbx_strand_id
1 'polypeptide(L)'
;MVKVIDIDALFDEYIKEYVYSNIGKVKPEEIEDKIPQLYVQFGDTSLSQLDGKTPNTYYCDYNCYELLECLKEHLSTGVAISDFLCEAITKSQDSETCLESALDEQDSEEFLVYVMNMLLELNSKRGADRYIEFISWDYGDSVRELATELLSSFVDEVKDKILIAYEEAESDKRAYFTEILSHCKWDDRVFNVLINEFNAHLDNVPLYASYLSKYGDDRAIPYLTAVIEDENISYVDFEELRFAIEALGGAYDKKRDFSKDKTFKKIMEQKPNKPIIS
;
A
#
# COMPACT_ATOMS: atom_id res chain seq x y z
N MET A 1 -13.95 -17.79 -24.34
CA MET A 1 -13.69 -17.85 -22.88
C MET A 1 -12.24 -18.24 -22.72
N VAL A 2 -11.48 -17.46 -21.97
CA VAL A 2 -10.06 -17.73 -21.66
C VAL A 2 -10.01 -18.98 -20.79
N LYS A 3 -9.08 -19.89 -21.04
CA LYS A 3 -8.94 -21.09 -20.23
C LYS A 3 -8.15 -20.77 -18.97
N VAL A 4 -8.66 -21.18 -17.81
CA VAL A 4 -7.93 -21.11 -16.54
C VAL A 4 -6.76 -22.08 -16.57
N ILE A 5 -5.55 -21.58 -16.38
CA ILE A 5 -4.31 -22.35 -16.38
C ILE A 5 -3.43 -21.86 -15.25
N ASP A 6 -2.97 -22.78 -14.42
CA ASP A 6 -1.99 -22.51 -13.36
C ASP A 6 -0.59 -22.35 -13.99
N ILE A 7 -0.27 -21.13 -14.41
CA ILE A 7 1.03 -20.81 -15.02
C ILE A 7 2.16 -20.86 -13.98
N ASP A 8 1.87 -20.59 -12.72
CA ASP A 8 2.87 -20.67 -11.65
C ASP A 8 3.27 -22.12 -11.39
N ALA A 9 2.31 -23.06 -11.44
CA ALA A 9 2.63 -24.49 -11.40
C ALA A 9 3.48 -24.96 -12.60
N LEU A 10 3.25 -24.40 -13.80
CA LEU A 10 4.09 -24.66 -14.97
C LEU A 10 5.52 -24.09 -14.80
N PHE A 11 5.65 -22.95 -14.15
CA PHE A 11 6.96 -22.39 -13.81
C PHE A 11 7.70 -23.26 -12.79
N ASP A 12 7.00 -23.77 -11.78
CA ASP A 12 7.57 -24.71 -10.83
C ASP A 12 8.12 -26.00 -11.50
N GLU A 13 7.39 -26.50 -12.50
CA GLU A 13 7.86 -27.64 -13.30
C GLU A 13 9.11 -27.26 -14.12
N TYR A 14 9.11 -26.08 -14.74
CA TYR A 14 10.26 -25.57 -15.48
C TYR A 14 11.50 -25.43 -14.59
N ILE A 15 11.35 -24.91 -13.36
CA ILE A 15 12.46 -24.84 -12.38
C ILE A 15 12.95 -26.24 -12.03
N LYS A 16 12.05 -27.19 -11.76
CA LYS A 16 12.44 -28.57 -11.44
C LYS A 16 13.27 -29.20 -12.57
N GLU A 17 12.85 -29.03 -13.82
CA GLU A 17 13.61 -29.53 -14.98
C GLU A 17 15.00 -28.87 -15.08
N TYR A 18 15.08 -27.54 -14.85
CA TYR A 18 16.35 -26.83 -14.82
C TYR A 18 17.27 -27.37 -13.71
N VAL A 19 16.76 -27.58 -12.51
CA VAL A 19 17.51 -28.14 -11.37
C VAL A 19 18.02 -29.53 -11.70
N TYR A 20 17.17 -30.45 -12.22
CA TYR A 20 17.57 -31.81 -12.59
C TYR A 20 18.67 -31.81 -13.65
N SER A 21 18.58 -30.97 -14.64
CA SER A 21 19.58 -30.83 -15.72
C SER A 21 20.92 -30.28 -15.25
N ASN A 22 20.95 -29.63 -14.10
CA ASN A 22 22.14 -28.99 -13.54
C ASN A 22 22.60 -29.61 -12.19
N ILE A 23 22.08 -30.78 -11.81
CA ILE A 23 22.53 -31.50 -10.61
C ILE A 23 24.05 -31.70 -10.65
N GLY A 24 24.73 -31.28 -9.58
CA GLY A 24 26.19 -31.39 -9.45
C GLY A 24 27.00 -30.34 -10.22
N LYS A 25 26.34 -29.43 -10.98
CA LYS A 25 27.01 -28.33 -11.69
C LYS A 25 26.78 -26.96 -11.02
N VAL A 26 25.65 -26.81 -10.31
CA VAL A 26 25.22 -25.56 -9.68
C VAL A 26 24.86 -25.85 -8.24
N LYS A 27 25.24 -25.00 -7.30
CA LYS A 27 24.85 -25.11 -5.89
C LYS A 27 23.41 -24.62 -5.68
N PRO A 28 22.68 -25.13 -4.65
CA PRO A 28 21.31 -24.70 -4.37
C PRO A 28 21.19 -23.19 -4.22
N GLU A 29 22.13 -22.52 -3.52
CA GLU A 29 22.15 -21.06 -3.30
C GLU A 29 22.26 -20.28 -4.63
N GLU A 30 23.03 -20.80 -5.59
CA GLU A 30 23.17 -20.19 -6.93
C GLU A 30 21.91 -20.38 -7.80
N ILE A 31 21.02 -21.34 -7.46
CA ILE A 31 19.75 -21.54 -8.15
C ILE A 31 18.75 -20.46 -7.72
N GLU A 32 18.69 -20.16 -6.42
CA GLU A 32 17.82 -19.08 -5.90
C GLU A 32 18.14 -17.74 -6.56
N ASP A 33 19.44 -17.40 -6.69
CA ASP A 33 19.88 -16.17 -7.36
C ASP A 33 19.49 -16.13 -8.86
N LYS A 34 19.21 -17.27 -9.47
CA LYS A 34 18.84 -17.37 -10.89
C LYS A 34 17.33 -17.38 -11.13
N ILE A 35 16.49 -17.54 -10.09
CA ILE A 35 15.03 -17.61 -10.26
C ILE A 35 14.49 -16.42 -11.07
N PRO A 36 14.86 -15.15 -10.82
CA PRO A 36 14.37 -14.04 -11.64
C PRO A 36 14.73 -14.17 -13.13
N GLN A 37 15.93 -14.64 -13.44
CA GLN A 37 16.37 -14.86 -14.83
C GLN A 37 15.62 -16.04 -15.48
N LEU A 38 15.37 -17.11 -14.73
CA LEU A 38 14.61 -18.27 -15.20
C LEU A 38 13.14 -17.90 -15.46
N TYR A 39 12.56 -17.01 -14.64
CA TYR A 39 11.20 -16.51 -14.85
C TYR A 39 11.07 -15.75 -16.18
N VAL A 40 12.03 -14.87 -16.48
CA VAL A 40 12.07 -14.17 -17.78
C VAL A 40 12.22 -15.15 -18.94
N GLN A 41 13.10 -16.16 -18.84
CA GLN A 41 13.27 -17.18 -19.87
C GLN A 41 12.02 -18.06 -20.05
N PHE A 42 11.36 -18.40 -18.96
CA PHE A 42 10.09 -19.12 -18.97
C PHE A 42 9.02 -18.32 -19.70
N GLY A 43 8.94 -17.00 -19.45
CA GLY A 43 8.03 -16.11 -20.13
C GLY A 43 8.11 -16.16 -21.68
N ASP A 44 9.28 -16.48 -22.23
CA ASP A 44 9.53 -16.61 -23.66
C ASP A 44 9.56 -18.07 -24.16
N THR A 45 9.34 -19.04 -23.28
CA THR A 45 9.34 -20.47 -23.64
C THR A 45 7.97 -20.90 -24.15
N SER A 46 7.93 -21.53 -25.34
CA SER A 46 6.69 -22.08 -25.88
C SER A 46 6.28 -23.36 -25.15
N LEU A 47 5.04 -23.42 -24.67
CA LEU A 47 4.53 -24.52 -23.86
C LEU A 47 3.33 -25.20 -24.53
N SER A 48 3.32 -26.54 -24.53
CA SER A 48 2.20 -27.31 -25.08
C SER A 48 0.90 -27.07 -24.30
N GLN A 49 0.99 -26.82 -23.01
CA GLN A 49 -0.15 -26.50 -22.13
C GLN A 49 -0.82 -25.17 -22.48
N LEU A 50 -0.08 -24.28 -23.14
CA LEU A 50 -0.53 -22.97 -23.64
C LEU A 50 -0.81 -22.99 -25.17
N ASP A 51 -1.16 -24.15 -25.72
CA ASP A 51 -1.42 -24.34 -27.15
C ASP A 51 -0.24 -23.89 -28.05
N GLY A 52 0.98 -24.06 -27.56
CA GLY A 52 2.21 -23.68 -28.25
C GLY A 52 2.58 -22.22 -28.13
N LYS A 53 1.82 -21.41 -27.40
CA LYS A 53 2.18 -20.03 -27.05
C LYS A 53 3.15 -19.98 -25.89
N THR A 54 3.76 -18.82 -25.67
CA THR A 54 4.56 -18.53 -24.49
C THR A 54 3.70 -17.87 -23.40
N PRO A 55 4.08 -17.94 -22.12
CA PRO A 55 3.38 -17.20 -21.06
C PRO A 55 3.18 -15.71 -21.40
N ASN A 56 4.21 -15.03 -21.94
CA ASN A 56 4.15 -13.63 -22.36
C ASN A 56 3.13 -13.35 -23.47
N THR A 57 2.75 -14.34 -24.26
CA THR A 57 1.86 -14.15 -25.42
C THR A 57 0.52 -14.85 -25.29
N TYR A 58 0.32 -15.68 -24.26
CA TYR A 58 -0.87 -16.48 -24.10
C TYR A 58 -2.15 -15.63 -24.03
N TYR A 59 -2.10 -14.56 -23.30
CA TYR A 59 -3.24 -13.67 -23.06
C TYR A 59 -3.41 -12.55 -24.09
N CYS A 60 -2.47 -12.35 -25.02
CA CYS A 60 -2.47 -11.19 -25.93
C CYS A 60 -3.64 -11.14 -26.91
N ASP A 61 -4.32 -12.24 -27.18
CA ASP A 61 -5.44 -12.31 -28.12
C ASP A 61 -6.80 -11.98 -27.49
N TYR A 62 -6.82 -11.73 -26.16
CA TYR A 62 -8.03 -11.48 -25.41
C TYR A 62 -8.16 -10.00 -25.04
N ASN A 63 -9.40 -9.51 -24.97
CA ASN A 63 -9.66 -8.17 -24.48
C ASN A 63 -9.72 -8.11 -22.94
N CYS A 64 -9.69 -6.90 -22.39
CA CYS A 64 -9.67 -6.70 -20.94
C CYS A 64 -10.84 -7.38 -20.22
N TYR A 65 -12.06 -7.31 -20.73
CA TYR A 65 -13.23 -7.94 -20.10
C TYR A 65 -13.12 -9.47 -20.07
N GLU A 66 -12.61 -10.08 -21.16
CA GLU A 66 -12.38 -11.53 -21.19
C GLU A 66 -11.31 -11.96 -20.19
N LEU A 67 -10.28 -11.13 -19.97
CA LEU A 67 -9.22 -11.38 -19.01
C LEU A 67 -9.71 -11.18 -17.57
N LEU A 68 -10.57 -10.21 -17.29
CA LEU A 68 -11.21 -10.04 -15.98
C LEU A 68 -12.13 -11.22 -15.64
N GLU A 69 -12.89 -11.73 -16.60
CA GLU A 69 -13.67 -12.96 -16.39
C GLU A 69 -12.77 -14.17 -16.09
N CYS A 70 -11.61 -14.27 -16.75
CA CYS A 70 -10.61 -15.30 -16.43
C CYS A 70 -10.06 -15.12 -15.00
N LEU A 71 -9.78 -13.89 -14.57
CA LEU A 71 -9.35 -13.59 -13.21
C LEU A 71 -10.39 -14.07 -12.17
N LYS A 72 -11.67 -13.76 -12.39
CA LYS A 72 -12.77 -14.22 -11.53
C LYS A 72 -12.84 -15.76 -11.47
N GLU A 73 -12.65 -16.42 -12.61
CA GLU A 73 -12.66 -17.88 -12.66
C GLU A 73 -11.47 -18.49 -11.92
N HIS A 74 -10.27 -17.88 -11.98
CA HIS A 74 -9.13 -18.25 -11.15
C HIS A 74 -9.46 -18.15 -9.66
N LEU A 75 -10.02 -17.02 -9.21
CA LEU A 75 -10.43 -16.80 -7.82
C LEU A 75 -11.47 -17.83 -7.37
N SER A 76 -12.49 -18.07 -8.18
CA SER A 76 -13.57 -18.99 -7.85
C SER A 76 -13.14 -20.46 -7.76
N THR A 77 -12.11 -20.84 -8.52
CA THR A 77 -11.57 -22.21 -8.57
C THR A 77 -10.37 -22.40 -7.66
N GLY A 78 -9.84 -21.33 -7.05
CA GLY A 78 -8.64 -21.39 -6.22
C GLY A 78 -7.36 -21.69 -7.00
N VAL A 79 -7.34 -21.45 -8.32
CA VAL A 79 -6.14 -21.61 -9.15
C VAL A 79 -5.31 -20.32 -9.03
N ALA A 80 -4.00 -20.44 -8.87
CA ALA A 80 -3.09 -19.33 -8.73
C ALA A 80 -3.22 -18.32 -9.90
N ILE A 81 -3.16 -17.03 -9.57
CA ILE A 81 -3.21 -15.92 -10.52
C ILE A 81 -1.78 -15.50 -10.81
N SER A 82 -1.34 -15.71 -12.04
CA SER A 82 0.02 -15.36 -12.46
C SER A 82 0.16 -13.88 -12.79
N ASP A 83 1.37 -13.36 -12.63
CA ASP A 83 1.73 -12.00 -13.08
C ASP A 83 1.44 -11.80 -14.57
N PHE A 84 1.57 -12.84 -15.41
CA PHE A 84 1.27 -12.78 -16.84
C PHE A 84 -0.19 -12.42 -17.14
N LEU A 85 -1.15 -12.87 -16.31
CA LEU A 85 -2.55 -12.49 -16.45
C LEU A 85 -2.76 -11.03 -16.03
N CYS A 86 -2.23 -10.61 -14.89
CA CYS A 86 -2.33 -9.23 -14.40
C CYS A 86 -1.68 -8.24 -15.38
N GLU A 87 -0.48 -8.56 -15.88
CA GLU A 87 0.19 -7.75 -16.89
C GLU A 87 -0.59 -7.67 -18.23
N ALA A 88 -1.23 -8.73 -18.65
CA ALA A 88 -2.06 -8.72 -19.86
C ALA A 88 -3.29 -7.82 -19.69
N ILE A 89 -3.90 -7.81 -18.49
CA ILE A 89 -5.01 -6.91 -18.17
C ILE A 89 -4.53 -5.44 -18.21
N THR A 90 -3.45 -5.12 -17.52
CA THR A 90 -2.91 -3.74 -17.44
C THR A 90 -2.41 -3.22 -18.78
N LYS A 91 -1.87 -4.10 -19.64
CA LYS A 91 -1.37 -3.74 -20.99
C LYS A 91 -2.46 -3.76 -22.07
N SER A 92 -3.68 -4.22 -21.77
CA SER A 92 -4.77 -4.28 -22.75
C SER A 92 -5.25 -2.89 -23.14
N GLN A 93 -5.84 -2.80 -24.36
CA GLN A 93 -6.48 -1.56 -24.78
C GLN A 93 -7.64 -1.22 -23.84
N ASP A 94 -7.77 0.06 -23.47
CA ASP A 94 -8.81 0.58 -22.57
C ASP A 94 -8.80 -0.06 -21.14
N SER A 95 -7.66 -0.57 -20.69
CA SER A 95 -7.48 -1.23 -19.38
C SER A 95 -8.04 -0.39 -18.23
N GLU A 96 -7.70 0.90 -18.15
CA GLU A 96 -8.22 1.78 -17.08
C GLU A 96 -9.74 1.87 -17.06
N THR A 97 -10.40 1.98 -18.21
CA THR A 97 -11.86 2.06 -18.28
C THR A 97 -12.51 0.74 -17.90
N CYS A 98 -11.90 -0.36 -18.31
CA CYS A 98 -12.36 -1.70 -17.99
C CYS A 98 -12.23 -1.99 -16.48
N LEU A 99 -11.07 -1.67 -15.89
CA LEU A 99 -10.84 -1.84 -14.47
C LEU A 99 -11.72 -0.90 -13.61
N GLU A 100 -11.93 0.35 -14.04
CA GLU A 100 -12.86 1.27 -13.38
C GLU A 100 -14.28 0.68 -13.35
N SER A 101 -14.75 0.14 -14.47
CA SER A 101 -16.07 -0.49 -14.54
C SER A 101 -16.17 -1.73 -13.65
N ALA A 102 -15.07 -2.46 -13.45
CA ALA A 102 -15.01 -3.62 -12.57
C ALA A 102 -15.15 -3.28 -11.08
N LEU A 103 -14.86 -2.03 -10.67
CA LEU A 103 -15.10 -1.58 -9.30
C LEU A 103 -16.59 -1.55 -8.91
N ASP A 104 -17.50 -1.47 -9.91
CA ASP A 104 -18.94 -1.45 -9.69
C ASP A 104 -19.55 -2.85 -9.58
N GLU A 105 -18.79 -3.88 -9.89
CA GLU A 105 -19.24 -5.25 -9.81
C GLU A 105 -19.30 -5.72 -8.34
N GLN A 106 -20.39 -6.43 -8.00
CA GLN A 106 -20.57 -7.01 -6.67
C GLN A 106 -19.86 -8.37 -6.57
N ASP A 107 -18.56 -8.35 -6.80
CA ASP A 107 -17.70 -9.51 -6.69
C ASP A 107 -17.05 -9.62 -5.29
N SER A 108 -16.13 -10.57 -5.13
CA SER A 108 -15.41 -10.75 -3.87
C SER A 108 -14.46 -9.59 -3.58
N GLU A 109 -14.20 -9.32 -2.30
CA GLU A 109 -13.17 -8.34 -1.91
C GLU A 109 -11.80 -8.68 -2.48
N GLU A 110 -11.48 -9.97 -2.64
CA GLU A 110 -10.24 -10.43 -3.24
C GLU A 110 -10.14 -9.97 -4.70
N PHE A 111 -11.24 -10.05 -5.47
CA PHE A 111 -11.28 -9.51 -6.83
C PHE A 111 -11.06 -7.99 -6.85
N LEU A 112 -11.72 -7.25 -5.95
CA LEU A 112 -11.53 -5.80 -5.82
C LEU A 112 -10.08 -5.44 -5.51
N VAL A 113 -9.41 -6.19 -4.64
CA VAL A 113 -7.99 -6.00 -4.32
C VAL A 113 -7.11 -6.14 -5.57
N TYR A 114 -7.33 -7.15 -6.42
CA TYR A 114 -6.61 -7.27 -7.69
C TYR A 114 -6.87 -6.10 -8.63
N VAL A 115 -8.14 -5.71 -8.80
CA VAL A 115 -8.52 -4.58 -9.67
C VAL A 115 -7.88 -3.29 -9.20
N MET A 116 -7.93 -3.01 -7.90
CA MET A 116 -7.38 -1.79 -7.30
C MET A 116 -5.84 -1.76 -7.38
N ASN A 117 -5.15 -2.88 -7.16
CA ASN A 117 -3.71 -2.96 -7.35
C ASN A 117 -3.29 -2.68 -8.81
N MET A 118 -4.04 -3.20 -9.79
CA MET A 118 -3.79 -2.90 -11.19
C MET A 118 -4.03 -1.42 -11.53
N LEU A 119 -5.06 -0.79 -10.95
CA LEU A 119 -5.31 0.65 -11.11
C LEU A 119 -4.21 1.49 -10.44
N LEU A 120 -3.67 1.04 -9.31
CA LEU A 120 -2.54 1.67 -8.63
C LEU A 120 -1.26 1.58 -9.49
N GLU A 121 -0.97 0.42 -10.07
CA GLU A 121 0.16 0.21 -11.00
C GLU A 121 0.08 1.12 -12.21
N LEU A 122 -1.12 1.30 -12.77
CA LEU A 122 -1.38 2.21 -13.88
C LEU A 122 -1.33 3.70 -13.48
N ASN A 123 -1.18 4.04 -12.20
CA ASN A 123 -1.32 5.39 -11.66
C ASN A 123 -2.64 6.04 -12.08
N SER A 124 -3.71 5.26 -12.15
CA SER A 124 -5.02 5.71 -12.57
C SER A 124 -5.64 6.64 -11.53
N LYS A 125 -6.28 7.72 -12.02
CA LYS A 125 -7.04 8.68 -11.19
C LYS A 125 -8.55 8.43 -11.24
N ARG A 126 -8.95 7.30 -11.78
CA ARG A 126 -10.35 6.91 -11.96
C ARG A 126 -10.86 6.18 -10.71
N GLY A 127 -12.17 6.15 -10.55
CA GLY A 127 -12.82 5.40 -9.48
C GLY A 127 -12.92 6.12 -8.13
N ALA A 128 -12.62 7.44 -8.04
CA ALA A 128 -12.60 8.18 -6.79
C ALA A 128 -13.87 8.02 -5.94
N ASP A 129 -15.05 8.07 -6.55
CA ASP A 129 -16.33 7.95 -5.83
C ASP A 129 -16.49 6.55 -5.23
N ARG A 130 -16.05 5.51 -5.95
CA ARG A 130 -16.07 4.12 -5.44
C ARG A 130 -15.07 3.91 -4.29
N TYR A 131 -13.88 4.50 -4.38
CA TYR A 131 -12.91 4.41 -3.27
C TYR A 131 -13.42 5.09 -2.00
N ILE A 132 -14.10 6.25 -2.13
CA ILE A 132 -14.77 6.90 -1.00
C ILE A 132 -15.86 6.01 -0.42
N GLU A 133 -16.65 5.33 -1.24
CA GLU A 133 -17.66 4.37 -0.80
C GLU A 133 -17.02 3.15 -0.09
N PHE A 134 -15.92 2.61 -0.61
CA PHE A 134 -15.21 1.48 0.01
C PHE A 134 -14.69 1.82 1.41
N ILE A 135 -14.25 3.07 1.62
CA ILE A 135 -13.84 3.54 2.96
C ILE A 135 -15.07 3.76 3.85
N SER A 136 -16.15 4.35 3.31
CA SER A 136 -17.33 4.74 4.08
C SER A 136 -18.20 3.56 4.51
N TRP A 137 -18.18 2.47 3.74
CA TRP A 137 -19.01 1.29 3.96
C TRP A 137 -18.21 0.16 4.62
N ASP A 138 -18.88 -0.97 4.85
CA ASP A 138 -18.33 -2.07 5.64
C ASP A 138 -17.56 -3.09 4.79
N TYR A 139 -16.52 -2.59 4.08
CA TYR A 139 -15.54 -3.42 3.37
C TYR A 139 -14.39 -3.82 4.30
N GLY A 140 -13.65 -4.88 3.94
CA GLY A 140 -12.47 -5.34 4.67
C GLY A 140 -11.32 -4.32 4.68
N ASP A 141 -10.41 -4.47 5.64
CA ASP A 141 -9.29 -3.54 5.82
C ASP A 141 -8.42 -3.41 4.57
N SER A 142 -8.15 -4.51 3.86
CA SER A 142 -7.32 -4.48 2.64
C SER A 142 -7.92 -3.61 1.53
N VAL A 143 -9.25 -3.62 1.35
CA VAL A 143 -9.95 -2.78 0.38
C VAL A 143 -9.88 -1.32 0.80
N ARG A 144 -10.10 -1.03 2.09
CA ARG A 144 -10.03 0.35 2.63
C ARG A 144 -8.62 0.93 2.56
N GLU A 145 -7.59 0.16 2.90
CA GLU A 145 -6.20 0.58 2.81
C GLU A 145 -5.79 0.91 1.37
N LEU A 146 -6.13 0.06 0.40
CA LEU A 146 -5.87 0.34 -1.02
C LEU A 146 -6.65 1.55 -1.54
N ALA A 147 -7.92 1.72 -1.12
CA ALA A 147 -8.70 2.89 -1.48
C ALA A 147 -8.06 4.18 -0.92
N THR A 148 -7.52 4.12 0.30
CA THR A 148 -6.80 5.22 0.93
C THR A 148 -5.52 5.57 0.16
N GLU A 149 -4.74 4.56 -0.24
CA GLU A 149 -3.51 4.76 -1.02
C GLU A 149 -3.82 5.36 -2.39
N LEU A 150 -4.80 4.81 -3.11
CA LEU A 150 -5.23 5.32 -4.42
C LEU A 150 -5.68 6.79 -4.31
N LEU A 151 -6.60 7.11 -3.40
CA LEU A 151 -7.07 8.49 -3.22
C LEU A 151 -5.95 9.44 -2.82
N SER A 152 -5.01 9.00 -1.99
CA SER A 152 -3.87 9.81 -1.56
C SER A 152 -2.98 10.21 -2.73
N SER A 153 -2.85 9.35 -3.75
CA SER A 153 -1.99 9.61 -4.92
C SER A 153 -2.46 10.80 -5.79
N PHE A 154 -3.76 11.12 -5.76
CA PHE A 154 -4.35 12.22 -6.53
C PHE A 154 -5.32 13.10 -5.71
N VAL A 155 -5.11 13.18 -4.41
CA VAL A 155 -6.01 13.85 -3.46
C VAL A 155 -6.28 15.32 -3.81
N ASP A 156 -5.31 16.05 -4.35
CA ASP A 156 -5.50 17.47 -4.74
C ASP A 156 -6.63 17.64 -5.78
N GLU A 157 -6.91 16.62 -6.59
CA GLU A 157 -7.95 16.67 -7.63
C GLU A 157 -9.34 16.36 -7.05
N VAL A 158 -9.40 15.59 -5.96
CA VAL A 158 -10.65 15.13 -5.33
C VAL A 158 -10.87 15.67 -3.92
N LYS A 159 -10.02 16.59 -3.48
CA LYS A 159 -9.99 17.14 -2.12
C LYS A 159 -11.37 17.54 -1.58
N ASP A 160 -12.17 18.24 -2.37
CA ASP A 160 -13.49 18.70 -1.91
C ASP A 160 -14.43 17.51 -1.64
N LYS A 161 -14.35 16.43 -2.42
CA LYS A 161 -15.11 15.20 -2.16
C LYS A 161 -14.63 14.52 -0.86
N ILE A 162 -13.32 14.49 -0.64
CA ILE A 162 -12.72 13.90 0.57
C ILE A 162 -13.13 14.70 1.82
N LEU A 163 -13.14 16.02 1.75
CA LEU A 163 -13.61 16.87 2.86
C LEU A 163 -15.08 16.61 3.20
N ILE A 164 -15.93 16.46 2.20
CA ILE A 164 -17.36 16.12 2.42
C ILE A 164 -17.48 14.72 3.05
N ALA A 165 -16.76 13.73 2.50
CA ALA A 165 -16.79 12.37 3.03
C ALA A 165 -16.27 12.31 4.47
N TYR A 166 -15.23 13.07 4.82
CA TYR A 166 -14.73 13.20 6.19
C TYR A 166 -15.79 13.75 7.16
N GLU A 167 -16.54 14.80 6.75
CA GLU A 167 -17.59 15.39 7.58
C GLU A 167 -18.75 14.42 7.84
N GLU A 168 -19.09 13.61 6.86
CA GLU A 168 -20.19 12.62 6.92
C GLU A 168 -19.77 11.29 7.57
N ALA A 169 -18.46 11.01 7.67
CA ALA A 169 -17.91 9.74 8.14
C ALA A 169 -18.13 9.53 9.64
N GLU A 170 -18.36 8.27 10.02
CA GLU A 170 -18.30 7.80 11.41
C GLU A 170 -16.86 7.91 11.94
N SER A 171 -16.70 7.98 13.27
CA SER A 171 -15.39 8.29 13.89
C SER A 171 -14.29 7.28 13.55
N ASP A 172 -14.61 5.99 13.38
CA ASP A 172 -13.67 4.94 13.00
C ASP A 172 -13.22 5.04 11.53
N LYS A 173 -14.02 5.66 10.67
CA LYS A 173 -13.70 5.87 9.23
C LYS A 173 -12.93 7.18 8.99
N ARG A 174 -13.06 8.17 9.89
CA ARG A 174 -12.38 9.47 9.75
C ARG A 174 -10.87 9.35 9.67
N ALA A 175 -10.27 8.37 10.33
CA ALA A 175 -8.83 8.15 10.29
C ALA A 175 -8.29 7.96 8.85
N TYR A 176 -9.00 7.20 8.00
CA TYR A 176 -8.64 7.00 6.60
C TYR A 176 -8.70 8.32 5.81
N PHE A 177 -9.77 9.10 5.96
CA PHE A 177 -9.89 10.40 5.27
C PHE A 177 -8.86 11.42 5.79
N THR A 178 -8.53 11.39 7.08
CA THR A 178 -7.47 12.24 7.66
C THR A 178 -6.11 11.89 7.07
N GLU A 179 -5.81 10.60 6.89
CA GLU A 179 -4.60 10.14 6.22
C GLU A 179 -4.55 10.65 4.78
N ILE A 180 -5.61 10.48 3.99
CA ILE A 180 -5.70 10.99 2.61
C ILE A 180 -5.45 12.50 2.58
N LEU A 181 -6.11 13.26 3.45
CA LEU A 181 -5.97 14.72 3.53
C LEU A 181 -4.55 15.15 3.90
N SER A 182 -3.79 14.34 4.64
CA SER A 182 -2.39 14.63 4.97
C SER A 182 -1.45 14.71 3.75
N HIS A 183 -1.87 14.17 2.60
CA HIS A 183 -1.15 14.22 1.34
C HIS A 183 -1.52 15.44 0.46
N CYS A 184 -2.53 16.24 0.87
CA CYS A 184 -2.93 17.43 0.12
C CYS A 184 -1.86 18.51 0.09
N LYS A 185 -1.88 19.34 -0.97
CA LYS A 185 -1.26 20.65 -0.94
C LYS A 185 -2.01 21.58 0.01
N TRP A 186 -1.34 22.66 0.45
CA TRP A 186 -1.85 23.58 1.44
C TRP A 186 -3.25 24.10 1.12
N ASP A 187 -4.15 23.89 2.10
CA ASP A 187 -5.54 24.37 2.12
C ASP A 187 -5.94 24.53 3.59
N ASP A 188 -6.45 25.70 3.97
CA ASP A 188 -6.78 26.00 5.36
C ASP A 188 -7.87 25.08 5.94
N ARG A 189 -8.77 24.56 5.11
CA ARG A 189 -9.79 23.61 5.55
C ARG A 189 -9.14 22.29 5.96
N VAL A 190 -8.20 21.81 5.15
CA VAL A 190 -7.43 20.58 5.44
C VAL A 190 -6.58 20.77 6.69
N PHE A 191 -5.86 21.90 6.80
CA PHE A 191 -5.10 22.21 8.00
C PHE A 191 -5.96 22.16 9.27
N ASN A 192 -7.15 22.74 9.23
CA ASN A 192 -8.06 22.74 10.38
C ASN A 192 -8.54 21.32 10.72
N VAL A 193 -8.83 20.48 9.72
CA VAL A 193 -9.16 19.06 9.95
C VAL A 193 -8.00 18.37 10.67
N LEU A 194 -6.78 18.45 10.13
CA LEU A 194 -5.62 17.77 10.70
C LEU A 194 -5.31 18.21 12.13
N ILE A 195 -5.42 19.51 12.43
CA ILE A 195 -5.22 20.05 13.79
C ILE A 195 -6.32 19.59 14.74
N ASN A 196 -7.58 19.55 14.29
CA ASN A 196 -8.69 19.09 15.11
C ASN A 196 -8.54 17.60 15.45
N GLU A 197 -8.20 16.77 14.46
CA GLU A 197 -7.96 15.34 14.67
C GLU A 197 -6.77 15.09 15.60
N PHE A 198 -5.65 15.81 15.42
CA PHE A 198 -4.51 15.73 16.33
C PHE A 198 -4.91 16.05 17.78
N ASN A 199 -5.67 17.14 18.01
CA ASN A 199 -6.10 17.51 19.35
C ASN A 199 -7.14 16.56 19.96
N ALA A 200 -7.95 15.90 19.13
CA ALA A 200 -8.96 14.94 19.56
C ALA A 200 -8.36 13.56 19.93
N HIS A 201 -7.18 13.21 19.38
CA HIS A 201 -6.59 11.87 19.49
C HIS A 201 -5.18 11.91 20.11
N LEU A 202 -5.05 12.59 21.25
CA LEU A 202 -3.79 12.62 22.02
C LEU A 202 -3.43 11.26 22.66
N ASP A 203 -4.29 10.27 22.56
CA ASP A 203 -4.04 8.87 22.86
C ASP A 203 -3.24 8.15 21.75
N ASN A 204 -3.16 8.73 20.56
CA ASN A 204 -2.37 8.22 19.43
C ASN A 204 -1.53 9.33 18.77
N VAL A 205 -0.74 10.03 19.58
CA VAL A 205 0.14 11.13 19.15
C VAL A 205 1.03 10.77 17.95
N PRO A 206 1.69 9.58 17.90
CA PRO A 206 2.57 9.23 16.79
C PRO A 206 1.89 9.33 15.43
N LEU A 207 0.68 8.78 15.30
CA LEU A 207 -0.05 8.74 14.05
C LEU A 207 -0.42 10.16 13.58
N TYR A 208 -1.09 10.92 14.44
CA TYR A 208 -1.60 12.25 14.04
C TYR A 208 -0.50 13.31 13.91
N ALA A 209 0.60 13.20 14.68
CA ALA A 209 1.79 14.03 14.47
C ALA A 209 2.47 13.72 13.12
N SER A 210 2.47 12.44 12.69
CA SER A 210 2.99 12.06 11.37
C SER A 210 2.16 12.66 10.23
N TYR A 211 0.83 12.74 10.36
CA TYR A 211 -0.04 13.39 9.38
C TYR A 211 0.25 14.90 9.26
N LEU A 212 0.46 15.59 10.38
CA LEU A 212 0.83 17.02 10.38
C LEU A 212 2.20 17.25 9.72
N SER A 213 3.18 16.41 10.03
CA SER A 213 4.51 16.51 9.42
C SER A 213 4.51 16.19 7.93
N LYS A 214 3.69 15.20 7.49
CA LYS A 214 3.49 14.86 6.08
C LYS A 214 2.82 16.01 5.30
N TYR A 215 1.82 16.65 5.89
CA TYR A 215 1.16 17.83 5.32
C TYR A 215 2.11 19.03 5.16
N GLY A 216 3.08 19.19 6.05
CA GLY A 216 4.21 20.09 5.89
C GLY A 216 3.92 21.56 6.19
N ASP A 217 2.84 21.90 6.91
CA ASP A 217 2.51 23.29 7.30
C ASP A 217 3.10 23.62 8.67
N ASP A 218 4.05 24.57 8.69
CA ASP A 218 4.77 25.01 9.90
C ASP A 218 3.87 25.64 10.96
N ARG A 219 2.65 26.07 10.62
CA ARG A 219 1.64 26.54 11.57
C ARG A 219 1.23 25.44 12.58
N ALA A 220 1.53 24.17 12.32
CA ALA A 220 1.29 23.07 13.25
C ALA A 220 2.30 23.07 14.43
N ILE A 221 3.49 23.67 14.29
CA ILE A 221 4.54 23.66 15.32
C ILE A 221 4.05 24.10 16.70
N PRO A 222 3.29 25.19 16.87
CA PRO A 222 2.77 25.58 18.18
C PRO A 222 1.88 24.52 18.85
N TYR A 223 1.07 23.79 18.08
CA TYR A 223 0.19 22.73 18.57
C TYR A 223 1.00 21.52 19.04
N LEU A 224 1.95 21.07 18.23
CA LEU A 224 2.89 19.99 18.59
C LEU A 224 3.71 20.35 19.82
N THR A 225 4.17 21.62 19.89
CA THR A 225 4.95 22.14 21.03
C THR A 225 4.12 22.17 22.31
N ALA A 226 2.83 22.48 22.23
CA ALA A 226 1.97 22.45 23.43
C ALA A 226 1.84 21.05 24.02
N VAL A 227 1.75 20.01 23.17
CA VAL A 227 1.64 18.61 23.63
C VAL A 227 2.98 18.08 24.11
N ILE A 228 4.11 18.39 23.47
CA ILE A 228 5.42 17.90 23.89
C ILE A 228 5.85 18.49 25.27
N GLU A 229 5.28 19.62 25.67
CA GLU A 229 5.53 20.24 26.99
C GLU A 229 4.77 19.54 28.13
N ASP A 230 3.86 18.62 27.87
CA ASP A 230 3.17 17.85 28.93
C ASP A 230 4.21 17.07 29.75
N GLU A 231 4.19 17.27 31.08
CA GLU A 231 5.12 16.60 32.00
C GLU A 231 4.96 15.08 32.03
N ASN A 232 3.78 14.58 31.66
CA ASN A 232 3.45 13.14 31.68
C ASN A 232 3.61 12.46 30.31
N ILE A 233 4.11 13.16 29.32
CA ILE A 233 4.28 12.60 27.97
C ILE A 233 5.15 11.34 28.00
N SER A 234 4.81 10.31 27.24
CA SER A 234 5.63 9.13 27.08
C SER A 234 6.91 9.43 26.28
N TYR A 235 7.92 8.58 26.42
CA TYR A 235 9.16 8.71 25.63
C TYR A 235 8.89 8.61 24.12
N VAL A 236 8.00 7.72 23.71
CA VAL A 236 7.64 7.53 22.28
C VAL A 236 6.97 8.79 21.72
N ASP A 237 5.94 9.27 22.40
CA ASP A 237 5.20 10.48 21.94
C ASP A 237 6.12 11.70 21.92
N PHE A 238 7.02 11.83 22.91
CA PHE A 238 7.99 12.91 22.93
C PHE A 238 8.93 12.89 21.73
N GLU A 239 9.48 11.73 21.37
CA GLU A 239 10.38 11.61 20.21
C GLU A 239 9.62 11.83 18.90
N GLU A 240 8.41 11.32 18.74
CA GLU A 240 7.59 11.52 17.53
C GLU A 240 7.20 12.98 17.36
N LEU A 241 6.81 13.68 18.43
CA LEU A 241 6.53 15.12 18.38
C LEU A 241 7.78 15.92 18.02
N ARG A 242 8.94 15.57 18.58
CA ARG A 242 10.21 16.21 18.26
C ARG A 242 10.54 16.03 16.78
N PHE A 243 10.42 14.81 16.24
CA PHE A 243 10.60 14.55 14.81
C PHE A 243 9.62 15.33 13.94
N ALA A 244 8.34 15.41 14.34
CA ALA A 244 7.35 16.16 13.60
C ALA A 244 7.68 17.66 13.58
N ILE A 245 8.08 18.24 14.72
CA ILE A 245 8.51 19.65 14.81
C ILE A 245 9.74 19.89 13.92
N GLU A 246 10.74 19.02 13.96
CA GLU A 246 11.95 19.11 13.12
C GLU A 246 11.62 19.00 11.62
N ALA A 247 10.72 18.08 11.24
CA ALA A 247 10.27 17.89 9.87
C ALA A 247 9.56 19.14 9.30
N LEU A 248 8.85 19.89 10.18
CA LEU A 248 8.21 21.15 9.83
C LEU A 248 9.17 22.37 9.86
N GLY A 249 10.47 22.14 10.07
CA GLY A 249 11.49 23.19 10.11
C GLY A 249 11.64 23.88 11.46
N GLY A 250 10.96 23.42 12.51
CA GLY A 250 11.15 23.88 13.87
C GLY A 250 12.35 23.23 14.56
N ALA A 251 12.59 23.61 15.82
CA ALA A 251 13.61 22.99 16.66
C ALA A 251 13.06 22.80 18.09
N TYR A 252 13.37 21.67 18.70
CA TYR A 252 13.02 21.41 20.09
C TYR A 252 14.23 20.78 20.83
N ASP A 253 14.96 21.62 21.56
CA ASP A 253 16.25 21.23 22.18
C ASP A 253 16.11 20.90 23.67
N LYS A 254 14.91 21.00 24.27
CA LYS A 254 14.72 20.69 25.68
C LYS A 254 14.93 19.20 25.94
N LYS A 255 15.85 18.89 26.85
CA LYS A 255 16.09 17.54 27.31
C LYS A 255 15.12 17.18 28.43
N ARG A 256 14.63 15.94 28.40
CA ARG A 256 13.74 15.42 29.43
C ARG A 256 14.29 14.08 29.96
N ASP A 257 14.07 13.82 31.25
CA ASP A 257 14.46 12.56 31.88
C ASP A 257 13.35 11.49 31.75
N PHE A 258 13.61 10.48 30.95
CA PHE A 258 12.73 9.32 30.75
C PHE A 258 13.20 8.07 31.48
N SER A 259 14.07 8.19 32.48
CA SER A 259 14.61 7.05 33.25
C SER A 259 13.54 6.19 33.94
N LYS A 260 12.33 6.71 34.14
CA LYS A 260 11.16 5.99 34.66
C LYS A 260 10.26 5.37 33.60
N ASP A 261 10.38 5.80 32.34
CA ASP A 261 9.58 5.29 31.24
C ASP A 261 9.96 3.84 30.91
N LYS A 262 8.93 2.96 30.74
CA LYS A 262 9.15 1.53 30.49
C LYS A 262 9.72 1.26 29.10
N THR A 263 9.29 2.00 28.10
CA THR A 263 9.74 1.83 26.72
C THR A 263 11.17 2.33 26.56
N PHE A 264 11.48 3.47 27.15
CA PHE A 264 12.85 3.99 27.19
C PHE A 264 13.83 2.98 27.82
N LYS A 265 13.48 2.37 28.96
CA LYS A 265 14.30 1.33 29.59
C LYS A 265 14.57 0.15 28.67
N LYS A 266 13.52 -0.37 28.01
CA LYS A 266 13.66 -1.50 27.06
C LYS A 266 14.60 -1.15 25.91
N ILE A 267 14.48 0.06 25.35
CA ILE A 267 15.33 0.52 24.24
C ILE A 267 16.78 0.65 24.69
N MET A 268 17.03 1.17 25.91
CA MET A 268 18.39 1.30 26.44
C MET A 268 19.04 -0.04 26.75
N GLU A 269 18.28 -1.03 27.21
CA GLU A 269 18.76 -2.39 27.45
C GLU A 269 19.14 -3.12 26.14
N GLN A 270 18.50 -2.81 25.02
CA GLN A 270 18.76 -3.42 23.72
C GLN A 270 19.91 -2.77 22.94
N LYS A 271 20.36 -1.56 23.34
CA LYS A 271 21.55 -0.95 22.72
C LYS A 271 22.80 -1.74 23.14
N PRO A 272 23.56 -2.33 22.19
CA PRO A 272 24.80 -3.03 22.54
C PRO A 272 25.74 -2.04 23.21
N ASN A 273 26.30 -2.43 24.39
CA ASN A 273 27.36 -1.70 25.04
C ASN A 273 28.52 -1.50 24.05
N LYS A 274 28.63 -0.33 23.45
CA LYS A 274 29.87 0.03 22.74
C LYS A 274 30.97 0.09 23.79
N PRO A 275 32.07 -0.69 23.66
CA PRO A 275 33.19 -0.54 24.56
C PRO A 275 33.71 0.89 24.44
N ILE A 276 33.85 1.54 25.59
CA ILE A 276 34.58 2.81 25.69
C ILE A 276 36.04 2.46 25.36
N ILE A 277 36.46 2.80 24.15
CA ILE A 277 37.84 2.76 23.74
C ILE A 277 38.50 3.97 24.44
N SER A 278 39.23 3.66 25.50
CA SER A 278 40.14 4.58 26.18
C SER A 278 41.39 4.86 25.37
#